data_cdaf5cf6aaec0b0440e7da2635a51df6
#
_entry.id   cdaf5cf6aaec0b0440e7da2635a51df6
#
_cell.length_a   1.000
_cell.length_b   1.000
_cell.length_c   1.000
_cell.angle_alpha   90.00
_cell.angle_beta   90.00
_cell.angle_gamma   90.00
#
_symmetry.space_group_name_H-M   'P 1'
#
loop_
_entity.id
_entity.type
_entity.pdbx_description
1 polymer ?
#
loop_
_entity_poly.entity_id
_entity_poly.type
_entity_poly.pdbx_seq_one_letter_code
_entity_poly.pdbx_strand_id
1 'polypeptide(L)'
;MTHTNHKNFNIYTAVLMLCILLAACSDSLFDGDGGKLNGEDRIQLSGSIEQLSLTRVGDNGFCDGDVMGVYVVDYNGGTPGTLKPSGNRCDNVRHTFDEANNQWEPAYDIYWKDKHTHIDVYGYYPFANPESIDDYQFEVQKDQSRASADGEMGGYEASDFLWGKVGDVAPTTSVIRLPLFHRMSNARVTLIQGSGFADGEWANTEKIVLAPNLVRKASIDLATGEVKPSGSVESTATIPSRVDDEWRAIVVPQTVSAGTTLFSITIGGMPYKFVKNEALTYVSGKMMNFSIRVDKKAASGQYHLTLVNESITPWENDLVSHDATAKEYVIVNSTAGHLKEAIAAANKDYTKLKNLKIKGEINAKDFFFMRDNMNKLSAVNLKEVRILEWINPNNPGEKHSADNIPVSAFNKPGGGGLLNLVTFVFPDRLKVICDNAFTGCKNLSGSLIIPEGVEEIRRGAFTGCSSLNGSLSLPSTLKKLGTSGDGADKDTKDEGIDYYNGVFQNCSNLTGRLIIPDGVEIIRGYC
;
A
#
# COMPACT_ATOMS: atom_id res chain seq x y z
N MET A 1 70.21 35.76 13.20
CA MET A 1 70.35 34.69 14.22
C MET A 1 69.10 34.66 15.02
N THR A 2 68.17 33.80 14.74
CA THR A 2 67.12 33.33 15.65
C THR A 2 66.39 32.19 14.91
N HIS A 3 66.50 30.99 15.42
CA HIS A 3 65.82 29.79 14.96
C HIS A 3 64.35 29.83 15.37
N THR A 4 63.43 29.63 14.41
CA THR A 4 62.03 29.31 14.65
C THR A 4 61.82 27.81 14.43
N ASN A 5 61.55 27.08 15.50
CA ASN A 5 61.14 25.69 15.46
C ASN A 5 59.63 25.60 15.13
N HIS A 6 59.29 25.03 13.97
CA HIS A 6 57.96 24.57 13.68
C HIS A 6 57.72 23.21 14.31
N LYS A 7 56.76 23.13 15.23
CA LYS A 7 56.18 21.88 15.72
C LYS A 7 55.13 21.39 14.71
N ASN A 8 55.46 20.34 13.99
CA ASN A 8 54.48 19.57 13.24
C ASN A 8 53.58 18.81 14.24
N PHE A 9 52.34 19.27 14.40
CA PHE A 9 51.31 18.57 15.15
C PHE A 9 50.70 17.50 14.27
N ASN A 10 50.83 16.23 14.69
CA ASN A 10 50.50 15.07 13.89
C ASN A 10 48.96 14.91 13.79
N ILE A 11 48.40 15.21 12.63
CA ILE A 11 46.94 15.17 12.31
C ILE A 11 46.35 13.76 12.60
N TYR A 12 47.16 12.70 12.51
CA TYR A 12 46.73 11.32 12.81
C TYR A 12 46.39 11.08 14.28
N THR A 13 47.02 11.77 15.22
CA THR A 13 46.72 11.65 16.64
C THR A 13 45.42 12.37 17.03
N ALA A 14 45.05 13.42 16.33
CA ALA A 14 43.77 14.14 16.54
C ALA A 14 42.58 13.35 15.97
N VAL A 15 42.74 12.66 14.82
CA VAL A 15 41.67 11.83 14.24
C VAL A 15 41.46 10.55 15.07
N LEU A 16 42.54 9.95 15.62
CA LEU A 16 42.40 8.78 16.49
C LEU A 16 41.76 9.12 17.84
N MET A 17 42.03 10.30 18.40
CA MET A 17 41.36 10.76 19.63
C MET A 17 39.89 11.16 19.37
N LEU A 18 39.55 11.66 18.19
CA LEU A 18 38.17 11.96 17.84
C LEU A 18 37.32 10.70 17.61
N CYS A 19 37.91 9.64 17.03
CA CYS A 19 37.26 8.34 16.90
C CYS A 19 37.05 7.63 18.26
N ILE A 20 37.93 7.82 19.22
CA ILE A 20 37.78 7.25 20.58
C ILE A 20 36.75 8.03 21.39
N LEU A 21 36.57 9.34 21.14
CA LEU A 21 35.50 10.16 21.77
C LEU A 21 34.12 9.91 21.19
N LEU A 22 34.02 9.41 19.94
CA LEU A 22 32.72 9.03 19.34
C LEU A 22 32.27 7.61 19.74
N ALA A 23 33.21 6.74 20.20
CA ALA A 23 32.87 5.45 20.76
C ALA A 23 32.49 5.48 22.24
N ALA A 24 32.77 6.58 22.95
CA ALA A 24 32.43 6.75 24.37
C ALA A 24 31.15 7.56 24.63
N CYS A 25 30.44 8.01 23.59
CA CYS A 25 29.19 8.76 23.71
C CYS A 25 27.94 7.96 23.36
N SER A 26 28.02 6.62 23.29
CA SER A 26 26.80 5.79 23.10
C SER A 26 26.21 5.22 24.39
N ASP A 27 26.85 5.44 25.56
CA ASP A 27 26.40 4.77 26.80
C ASP A 27 25.91 5.68 27.94
N SER A 28 25.65 7.00 27.73
CA SER A 28 25.26 7.82 28.88
C SER A 28 24.32 9.00 28.61
N LEU A 29 23.43 8.94 27.59
CA LEU A 29 22.43 9.99 27.37
C LEU A 29 20.99 9.47 27.25
N PHE A 30 20.71 8.25 27.72
CA PHE A 30 19.36 7.74 27.97
C PHE A 30 19.26 7.09 29.35
N ASP A 31 19.63 7.84 30.38
CA ASP A 31 19.14 7.59 31.75
C ASP A 31 17.81 8.33 31.95
N GLY A 32 16.84 8.06 31.07
CA GLY A 32 15.44 8.19 31.36
C GLY A 32 14.96 6.82 31.81
N ASP A 33 14.64 6.70 33.08
CA ASP A 33 14.05 5.62 33.84
C ASP A 33 13.50 4.43 32.98
N GLY A 34 14.40 3.71 32.31
CA GLY A 34 14.13 2.47 31.65
C GLY A 34 13.99 1.40 32.72
N GLY A 35 12.75 1.06 33.04
CA GLY A 35 12.42 0.05 34.03
C GLY A 35 13.32 -1.17 33.88
N LYS A 36 13.97 -1.58 34.98
CA LYS A 36 14.87 -2.74 34.98
C LYS A 36 14.05 -3.96 34.63
N LEU A 37 14.26 -4.53 33.44
CA LEU A 37 13.62 -5.78 33.02
C LEU A 37 13.78 -6.85 34.13
N ASN A 38 12.68 -7.31 34.65
CA ASN A 38 12.60 -8.47 35.55
C ASN A 38 12.11 -9.66 34.72
N GLY A 39 12.26 -10.87 35.18
CA GLY A 39 11.66 -12.05 34.52
C GLY A 39 10.12 -12.05 34.45
N GLU A 40 9.49 -10.96 34.89
CA GLU A 40 8.05 -10.67 34.82
C GLU A 40 7.71 -9.66 33.71
N ASP A 41 8.71 -9.12 32.99
CA ASP A 41 8.47 -8.17 31.91
C ASP A 41 7.92 -8.88 30.68
N ARG A 42 6.80 -8.34 30.18
CA ARG A 42 6.09 -8.90 29.03
C ARG A 42 6.81 -8.60 27.73
N ILE A 43 6.78 -9.57 26.81
CA ILE A 43 7.10 -9.37 25.40
C ILE A 43 5.87 -8.77 24.73
N GLN A 44 6.00 -7.55 24.21
CA GLN A 44 4.95 -6.86 23.48
C GLN A 44 5.22 -6.94 21.99
N LEU A 45 4.22 -7.34 21.19
CA LEU A 45 4.33 -7.51 19.75
C LEU A 45 3.35 -6.61 19.00
N SER A 46 3.76 -6.07 17.88
CA SER A 46 2.87 -5.50 16.88
C SER A 46 3.15 -6.16 15.53
N GLY A 47 2.16 -6.82 14.95
CA GLY A 47 2.23 -7.34 13.59
C GLY A 47 1.94 -6.23 12.59
N SER A 48 2.72 -6.13 11.53
CA SER A 48 2.47 -5.23 10.40
C SER A 48 2.68 -6.00 9.10
N ILE A 49 1.83 -5.75 8.11
CA ILE A 49 2.09 -6.28 6.76
C ILE A 49 3.13 -5.37 6.13
N GLU A 50 4.33 -5.91 5.85
CA GLU A 50 5.38 -5.16 5.17
C GLU A 50 5.10 -5.04 3.68
N GLN A 51 5.48 -3.91 3.13
CA GLN A 51 5.10 -3.35 1.83
C GLN A 51 3.75 -2.62 1.86
N LEU A 52 3.12 -2.51 3.05
CA LEU A 52 1.89 -1.80 3.26
C LEU A 52 2.02 -0.84 4.41
N SER A 53 1.82 0.39 4.17
CA SER A 53 1.44 1.32 5.18
C SER A 53 -0.08 1.29 5.29
N LEU A 54 -0.56 0.72 6.39
CA LEU A 54 -1.94 0.71 6.87
C LEU A 54 -2.92 -0.34 6.30
N THR A 55 -3.13 -1.34 7.10
CA THR A 55 -4.39 -1.88 7.63
C THR A 55 -5.30 -2.68 6.72
N ARG A 56 -5.22 -3.99 6.71
CA ARG A 56 -6.20 -5.06 6.47
C ARG A 56 -5.76 -6.17 5.54
N VAL A 57 -5.97 -7.41 5.99
CA VAL A 57 -5.84 -8.62 5.17
C VAL A 57 -6.94 -8.63 4.11
N GLY A 58 -6.53 -8.64 2.90
CA GLY A 58 -7.30 -8.26 1.75
C GLY A 58 -6.57 -7.14 1.13
N ASP A 59 -6.52 -6.26 0.54
CA ASP A 59 -5.67 -5.20 0.00
C ASP A 59 -5.40 -4.05 1.01
N ASN A 60 -5.93 -4.12 2.25
CA ASN A 60 -5.94 -2.98 3.19
C ASN A 60 -5.52 -3.30 4.64
N GLY A 61 -4.99 -4.51 4.95
CA GLY A 61 -4.44 -4.91 6.23
C GLY A 61 -5.37 -5.70 7.16
N PHE A 62 -5.12 -5.66 8.47
CA PHE A 62 -5.85 -6.48 9.45
C PHE A 62 -7.16 -5.83 9.88
N CYS A 63 -8.20 -6.66 10.07
CA CYS A 63 -9.51 -6.29 10.58
C CYS A 63 -9.62 -6.60 12.07
N ASP A 64 -10.58 -5.97 12.72
CA ASP A 64 -10.95 -6.36 14.08
C ASP A 64 -11.29 -7.85 14.14
N GLY A 65 -10.66 -8.54 15.11
CA GLY A 65 -10.80 -9.97 15.27
C GLY A 65 -9.92 -10.84 14.38
N ASP A 66 -9.10 -10.29 13.49
CA ASP A 66 -8.09 -11.05 12.75
C ASP A 66 -7.12 -11.75 13.70
N VAL A 67 -6.67 -12.94 13.34
CA VAL A 67 -5.87 -13.78 14.24
C VAL A 67 -4.60 -14.27 13.56
N MET A 68 -3.46 -14.00 14.19
CA MET A 68 -2.15 -14.55 13.78
C MET A 68 -1.63 -15.56 14.82
N GLY A 69 -0.78 -16.49 14.36
CA GLY A 69 -0.02 -17.41 15.21
C GLY A 69 1.39 -16.90 15.43
N VAL A 70 1.85 -16.94 16.68
CA VAL A 70 3.19 -16.46 17.05
C VAL A 70 3.96 -17.54 17.78
N TYR A 71 5.22 -17.74 17.36
CA TYR A 71 6.20 -18.53 18.08
C TYR A 71 7.32 -17.62 18.57
N VAL A 72 7.85 -17.92 19.75
CA VAL A 72 9.03 -17.26 20.33
C VAL A 72 10.07 -18.30 20.68
N VAL A 73 11.27 -18.14 20.14
CA VAL A 73 12.37 -19.13 20.30
C VAL A 73 13.55 -18.47 20.98
N ASP A 74 13.99 -19.04 22.11
CA ASP A 74 15.15 -18.54 22.85
C ASP A 74 16.46 -18.85 22.13
N TYR A 75 17.42 -17.95 22.24
CA TYR A 75 18.83 -18.20 21.92
C TYR A 75 19.49 -19.06 23.00
N ASN A 76 20.45 -19.86 22.60
CA ASN A 76 21.30 -20.63 23.50
C ASN A 76 22.73 -20.07 23.45
N GLY A 77 23.10 -19.22 24.42
CA GLY A 77 24.41 -18.64 24.52
C GLY A 77 24.88 -17.87 23.28
N GLY A 78 24.02 -17.09 22.65
CA GLY A 78 24.30 -16.30 21.45
C GLY A 78 24.06 -17.03 20.11
N THR A 79 23.63 -18.30 20.16
CA THR A 79 23.24 -19.06 18.96
C THR A 79 21.73 -19.11 18.83
N PRO A 80 21.16 -18.82 17.65
CA PRO A 80 19.72 -18.93 17.42
C PRO A 80 19.18 -20.32 17.76
N GLY A 81 18.07 -20.38 18.48
CA GLY A 81 17.33 -21.62 18.65
C GLY A 81 16.67 -22.09 17.36
N THR A 82 16.32 -23.37 17.30
CA THR A 82 15.55 -23.94 16.19
C THR A 82 14.08 -23.89 16.51
N LEU A 83 13.27 -23.34 15.59
CA LEU A 83 11.81 -23.36 15.70
C LEU A 83 11.30 -24.81 15.68
N LYS A 84 10.43 -25.16 16.62
CA LYS A 84 9.85 -26.51 16.78
C LYS A 84 8.33 -26.42 16.84
N PRO A 85 7.60 -27.49 16.58
CA PRO A 85 6.16 -27.53 16.76
C PRO A 85 5.74 -27.25 18.23
N SER A 86 6.59 -27.67 19.19
CA SER A 86 6.39 -27.44 20.62
C SER A 86 7.72 -27.40 21.37
N GLY A 87 7.70 -26.79 22.58
CA GLY A 87 8.87 -26.66 23.45
C GLY A 87 9.76 -25.47 23.10
N ASN A 88 9.23 -24.47 22.44
CA ASN A 88 9.83 -23.14 22.31
C ASN A 88 9.54 -22.31 23.59
N ARG A 89 9.99 -21.05 23.63
CA ARG A 89 9.57 -20.09 24.66
C ARG A 89 8.05 -19.95 24.67
N CYS A 90 7.46 -19.81 23.48
CA CYS A 90 6.02 -19.84 23.23
C CYS A 90 5.73 -20.59 21.95
N ASP A 91 4.70 -21.42 22.00
CA ASP A 91 4.27 -22.28 20.91
C ASP A 91 2.94 -21.78 20.38
N ASN A 92 2.95 -21.26 19.15
CA ASN A 92 1.74 -20.88 18.40
C ASN A 92 0.72 -20.06 19.20
N VAL A 93 1.20 -19.02 19.88
CA VAL A 93 0.32 -18.16 20.68
C VAL A 93 -0.59 -17.38 19.76
N ARG A 94 -1.89 -17.54 19.94
CA ARG A 94 -2.92 -16.79 19.25
C ARG A 94 -2.83 -15.31 19.63
N HIS A 95 -2.68 -14.43 18.65
CA HIS A 95 -2.80 -12.99 18.81
C HIS A 95 -3.99 -12.51 18.00
N THR A 96 -4.90 -11.78 18.64
CA THR A 96 -6.11 -11.23 18.00
C THR A 96 -5.92 -9.73 17.81
N PHE A 97 -6.24 -9.24 16.63
CA PHE A 97 -6.15 -7.81 16.32
C PHE A 97 -7.34 -7.04 16.87
N ASP A 98 -7.07 -6.00 17.64
CA ASP A 98 -8.03 -5.00 18.11
C ASP A 98 -7.86 -3.74 17.26
N GLU A 99 -8.79 -3.52 16.33
CA GLU A 99 -8.75 -2.36 15.41
C GLU A 99 -8.92 -1.03 16.15
N ALA A 100 -9.69 -1.03 17.24
CA ALA A 100 -9.98 0.19 18.00
C ALA A 100 -8.72 0.78 18.65
N ASN A 101 -7.83 -0.09 19.12
CA ASN A 101 -6.57 0.25 19.76
C ASN A 101 -5.37 0.07 18.84
N ASN A 102 -5.55 -0.49 17.64
CA ASN A 102 -4.50 -0.85 16.69
C ASN A 102 -3.40 -1.72 17.35
N GLN A 103 -3.84 -2.75 18.08
CA GLN A 103 -2.97 -3.62 18.87
C GLN A 103 -3.29 -5.08 18.65
N TRP A 104 -2.26 -5.92 18.85
CA TRP A 104 -2.40 -7.37 18.85
C TRP A 104 -2.42 -7.89 20.27
N GLU A 105 -3.55 -8.46 20.68
CA GLU A 105 -3.77 -9.00 22.01
C GLU A 105 -3.44 -10.50 22.04
N PRO A 106 -2.40 -10.92 22.78
CA PRO A 106 -2.06 -12.33 22.92
C PRO A 106 -3.10 -13.05 23.78
N ALA A 107 -3.36 -14.33 23.48
CA ALA A 107 -4.25 -15.18 24.28
C ALA A 107 -3.77 -15.35 25.73
N TYR A 108 -2.48 -15.18 25.97
CA TYR A 108 -1.87 -15.10 27.29
C TYR A 108 -0.55 -14.34 27.21
N ASP A 109 -0.13 -13.76 28.34
CA ASP A 109 1.09 -12.97 28.43
C ASP A 109 2.33 -13.81 28.17
N ILE A 110 3.24 -13.29 27.36
CA ILE A 110 4.53 -13.87 27.06
C ILE A 110 5.58 -13.06 27.81
N TYR A 111 6.45 -13.73 28.58
CA TYR A 111 7.47 -13.09 29.40
C TYR A 111 8.88 -13.40 28.92
N TRP A 112 9.79 -12.45 29.13
CA TRP A 112 11.22 -12.67 28.93
C TRP A 112 11.73 -13.73 29.89
N LYS A 113 12.68 -14.57 29.44
CA LYS A 113 13.32 -15.57 30.29
C LYS A 113 14.15 -14.94 31.39
N ASP A 114 14.96 -13.98 30.97
CA ASP A 114 15.90 -13.22 31.77
C ASP A 114 16.31 -11.95 31.01
N LYS A 115 17.29 -11.19 31.55
CA LYS A 115 17.78 -9.94 30.99
C LYS A 115 18.79 -10.10 29.84
N HIS A 116 19.13 -11.31 29.49
CA HIS A 116 20.28 -11.61 28.60
C HIS A 116 19.92 -12.54 27.45
N THR A 117 18.85 -13.32 27.59
CA THR A 117 18.46 -14.29 26.56
C THR A 117 17.75 -13.58 25.41
N HIS A 118 18.39 -13.56 24.26
CA HIS A 118 17.82 -13.09 23.01
C HIS A 118 16.76 -14.05 22.49
N ILE A 119 15.90 -13.58 21.65
CA ILE A 119 14.82 -14.37 21.03
C ILE A 119 14.72 -14.14 19.53
N ASP A 120 14.23 -15.18 18.83
CA ASP A 120 13.62 -15.04 17.50
C ASP A 120 12.10 -15.09 17.66
N VAL A 121 11.41 -14.21 16.97
CA VAL A 121 9.95 -14.17 16.90
C VAL A 121 9.50 -14.51 15.49
N TYR A 122 8.62 -15.49 15.36
CA TYR A 122 8.01 -15.90 14.09
C TYR A 122 6.52 -15.63 14.16
N GLY A 123 5.95 -15.12 13.09
CA GLY A 123 4.51 -14.93 12.96
C GLY A 123 3.96 -15.37 11.62
N TYR A 124 2.74 -15.81 11.61
CA TYR A 124 2.03 -16.17 10.39
C TYR A 124 0.52 -15.90 10.52
N TYR A 125 -0.10 -15.66 9.39
CA TYR A 125 -1.54 -15.43 9.25
C TYR A 125 -2.07 -16.18 8.02
N PRO A 126 -3.30 -16.69 8.06
CA PRO A 126 -4.22 -16.74 9.21
C PRO A 126 -3.79 -17.77 10.24
N PHE A 127 -4.26 -17.58 11.48
CA PHE A 127 -3.99 -18.52 12.58
C PHE A 127 -4.54 -19.91 12.27
N ALA A 128 -3.75 -20.92 12.58
CA ALA A 128 -4.13 -22.33 12.53
C ALA A 128 -3.38 -23.11 13.63
N ASN A 129 -3.55 -24.42 13.64
CA ASN A 129 -2.80 -25.33 14.52
C ASN A 129 -1.90 -26.25 13.67
N PRO A 130 -0.71 -25.81 13.26
CA PRO A 130 0.20 -26.61 12.44
C PRO A 130 0.65 -27.87 13.18
N GLU A 131 0.57 -29.02 12.52
CA GLU A 131 1.11 -30.28 13.02
C GLU A 131 2.62 -30.38 12.79
N SER A 132 3.15 -29.64 11.81
CA SER A 132 4.57 -29.56 11.44
C SER A 132 4.99 -28.12 11.21
N ILE A 133 6.26 -27.80 11.48
CA ILE A 133 6.87 -26.52 11.19
C ILE A 133 7.40 -26.46 9.75
N ASP A 134 7.96 -27.53 9.26
CA ASP A 134 8.62 -27.64 7.96
C ASP A 134 7.65 -28.07 6.82
N ASP A 135 6.46 -28.52 7.17
CA ASP A 135 5.42 -28.97 6.24
C ASP A 135 4.01 -28.58 6.72
N TYR A 136 3.80 -27.29 7.00
CA TYR A 136 2.45 -26.80 7.31
C TYR A 136 1.59 -26.84 6.05
N GLN A 137 0.48 -27.60 6.09
CA GLN A 137 -0.44 -27.73 4.97
C GLN A 137 -1.44 -26.58 4.95
N PHE A 138 -1.46 -25.85 3.84
CA PHE A 138 -2.35 -24.72 3.60
C PHE A 138 -3.09 -24.92 2.27
N GLU A 139 -4.33 -24.47 2.19
CA GLU A 139 -5.11 -24.57 0.96
C GLU A 139 -5.79 -23.23 0.63
N VAL A 140 -5.51 -22.68 -0.55
CA VAL A 140 -6.24 -21.51 -1.04
C VAL A 140 -7.67 -21.91 -1.43
N GLN A 141 -8.63 -21.06 -1.10
CA GLN A 141 -10.05 -21.33 -1.30
C GLN A 141 -10.38 -21.47 -2.78
N LYS A 142 -11.26 -22.42 -3.09
CA LYS A 142 -11.80 -22.59 -4.44
C LYS A 142 -12.64 -21.38 -4.86
N ASP A 143 -13.50 -20.93 -3.97
CA ASP A 143 -14.36 -19.77 -4.18
C ASP A 143 -13.82 -18.59 -3.39
N GLN A 144 -13.08 -17.73 -4.08
CA GLN A 144 -12.51 -16.50 -3.52
C GLN A 144 -13.43 -15.29 -3.72
N SER A 145 -14.60 -15.48 -4.36
CA SER A 145 -15.61 -14.43 -4.50
C SER A 145 -16.53 -14.30 -3.29
N ARG A 146 -16.49 -15.27 -2.38
CA ARG A 146 -17.28 -15.25 -1.14
C ARG A 146 -16.78 -14.14 -0.23
N ALA A 147 -17.67 -13.19 0.08
CA ALA A 147 -17.38 -12.11 1.00
C ALA A 147 -17.24 -12.62 2.46
N SER A 148 -16.53 -11.85 3.28
CA SER A 148 -16.50 -12.06 4.74
C SER A 148 -17.88 -11.83 5.34
N ALA A 149 -18.30 -12.66 6.27
CA ALA A 149 -19.58 -12.52 6.97
C ALA A 149 -19.50 -13.17 8.36
N ASP A 150 -20.17 -12.57 9.35
CA ASP A 150 -20.40 -13.11 10.69
C ASP A 150 -19.13 -13.66 11.40
N GLY A 151 -18.00 -12.96 11.24
CA GLY A 151 -16.72 -13.35 11.84
C GLY A 151 -15.95 -14.42 11.07
N GLU A 152 -16.46 -14.87 9.91
CA GLU A 152 -15.72 -15.71 8.99
C GLU A 152 -15.04 -14.87 7.91
N MET A 153 -13.76 -15.18 7.61
CA MET A 153 -13.02 -14.55 6.51
C MET A 153 -13.65 -14.87 5.16
N GLY A 154 -13.60 -13.90 4.25
CA GLY A 154 -13.92 -14.11 2.85
C GLY A 154 -13.01 -15.14 2.19
N GLY A 155 -13.42 -15.63 1.04
CA GLY A 155 -12.63 -16.64 0.34
C GLY A 155 -11.28 -16.12 -0.16
N TYR A 156 -11.22 -14.84 -0.53
CA TYR A 156 -9.98 -14.18 -0.96
C TYR A 156 -9.03 -14.00 0.23
N GLU A 157 -9.49 -13.43 1.33
CA GLU A 157 -8.71 -13.19 2.54
C GLU A 157 -8.23 -14.51 3.17
N ALA A 158 -9.10 -15.52 3.23
CA ALA A 158 -8.74 -16.84 3.74
C ALA A 158 -7.71 -17.60 2.90
N SER A 159 -7.46 -17.12 1.67
CA SER A 159 -6.45 -17.68 0.76
C SER A 159 -5.10 -16.98 0.89
N ASP A 160 -5.02 -15.84 1.56
CA ASP A 160 -3.80 -15.07 1.69
C ASP A 160 -2.99 -15.53 2.90
N PHE A 161 -1.81 -16.07 2.63
CA PHE A 161 -0.90 -16.50 3.67
C PHE A 161 0.23 -15.49 3.86
N LEU A 162 0.32 -14.95 5.07
CA LEU A 162 1.37 -14.04 5.49
C LEU A 162 2.36 -14.73 6.43
N TRP A 163 3.61 -14.37 6.32
CA TRP A 163 4.65 -14.87 7.22
C TRP A 163 5.73 -13.81 7.46
N GLY A 164 6.29 -13.80 8.67
CA GLY A 164 7.40 -12.95 9.01
C GLY A 164 8.23 -13.44 10.17
N LYS A 165 9.43 -12.91 10.28
CA LYS A 165 10.39 -13.21 11.34
C LYS A 165 11.13 -11.94 11.77
N VAL A 166 11.32 -11.80 13.07
CA VAL A 166 12.31 -10.88 13.65
C VAL A 166 13.28 -11.70 14.47
N GLY A 167 14.57 -11.62 14.15
CA GLY A 167 15.63 -12.40 14.82
C GLY A 167 16.53 -11.54 15.69
N ASP A 168 17.22 -12.21 16.62
CA ASP A 168 18.24 -11.62 17.49
C ASP A 168 17.72 -10.43 18.34
N VAL A 169 16.50 -10.55 18.85
CA VAL A 169 15.89 -9.50 19.67
C VAL A 169 16.42 -9.60 21.10
N ALA A 170 17.16 -8.58 21.54
CA ALA A 170 17.57 -8.44 22.93
C ALA A 170 16.36 -8.12 23.83
N PRO A 171 16.38 -8.53 25.11
CA PRO A 171 15.32 -8.18 26.06
C PRO A 171 15.05 -6.68 26.09
N THR A 172 13.79 -6.30 25.89
CA THR A 172 13.35 -4.91 25.80
C THR A 172 11.95 -4.73 26.40
N THR A 173 11.63 -3.51 26.84
CA THR A 173 10.28 -3.07 27.20
C THR A 173 9.54 -2.44 26.02
N SER A 174 10.23 -2.23 24.90
CA SER A 174 9.63 -1.68 23.67
C SER A 174 8.83 -2.74 22.93
N VAL A 175 7.83 -2.31 22.19
CA VAL A 175 7.04 -3.18 21.31
C VAL A 175 7.91 -3.69 20.16
N ILE A 176 7.99 -5.00 19.98
CA ILE A 176 8.70 -5.65 18.87
C ILE A 176 7.78 -5.61 17.65
N ARG A 177 8.25 -4.98 16.58
CA ARG A 177 7.54 -4.98 15.29
C ARG A 177 7.83 -6.26 14.53
N LEU A 178 6.79 -7.03 14.23
CA LEU A 178 6.86 -8.24 13.44
C LEU A 178 6.37 -7.97 12.02
N PRO A 179 7.27 -7.84 11.03
CA PRO A 179 6.90 -7.61 9.65
C PRO A 179 6.34 -8.89 9.03
N LEU A 180 5.14 -8.86 8.49
CA LEU A 180 4.52 -9.96 7.78
C LEU A 180 4.51 -9.67 6.27
N PHE A 181 4.83 -10.68 5.46
CA PHE A 181 4.94 -10.60 4.00
C PHE A 181 3.99 -11.60 3.35
N HIS A 182 3.32 -11.21 2.28
CA HIS A 182 2.58 -12.12 1.44
C HIS A 182 3.47 -13.25 0.91
N ARG A 183 3.03 -14.48 1.03
CA ARG A 183 3.77 -15.67 0.59
C ARG A 183 3.09 -16.38 -0.58
N MET A 184 1.84 -16.04 -0.87
CA MET A 184 1.14 -16.47 -2.07
C MET A 184 1.46 -15.55 -3.26
N SER A 185 0.93 -15.84 -4.43
CA SER A 185 0.92 -14.95 -5.60
C SER A 185 -0.48 -14.43 -5.82
N ASN A 186 -0.62 -13.20 -6.32
CA ASN A 186 -1.91 -12.61 -6.67
C ASN A 186 -2.04 -12.49 -8.19
N ALA A 187 -2.92 -13.28 -8.80
CA ALA A 187 -3.23 -13.18 -10.21
C ALA A 187 -4.38 -12.18 -10.43
N ARG A 188 -4.12 -11.13 -11.22
CA ARG A 188 -5.08 -10.05 -11.48
C ARG A 188 -5.39 -9.98 -12.97
N VAL A 189 -6.65 -10.05 -13.34
CA VAL A 189 -7.11 -9.97 -14.72
C VAL A 189 -8.06 -8.79 -14.85
N THR A 190 -7.67 -7.80 -15.65
CA THR A 190 -8.51 -6.64 -15.98
C THR A 190 -9.04 -6.78 -17.41
N LEU A 191 -10.35 -6.75 -17.57
CA LEU A 191 -10.97 -6.71 -18.88
C LEU A 191 -11.21 -5.26 -19.30
N ILE A 192 -10.66 -4.88 -20.44
CA ILE A 192 -10.71 -3.50 -20.96
C ILE A 192 -11.65 -3.46 -22.16
N GLN A 193 -12.61 -2.53 -22.13
CA GLN A 193 -13.50 -2.29 -23.26
C GLN A 193 -12.68 -1.85 -24.50
N GLY A 194 -12.81 -2.59 -25.59
CA GLY A 194 -12.30 -2.25 -26.90
C GLY A 194 -13.35 -1.66 -27.82
N SER A 195 -13.21 -1.88 -29.12
CA SER A 195 -14.11 -1.38 -30.15
C SER A 195 -15.36 -2.27 -30.32
N GLY A 196 -16.38 -1.73 -31.00
CA GLY A 196 -17.57 -2.46 -31.46
C GLY A 196 -18.71 -2.60 -30.45
N PHE A 197 -18.61 -2.03 -29.27
CA PHE A 197 -19.69 -1.94 -28.28
C PHE A 197 -20.51 -0.67 -28.51
N ALA A 198 -21.84 -0.78 -28.38
CA ALA A 198 -22.72 0.38 -28.32
C ALA A 198 -22.59 1.10 -26.96
N ASP A 199 -23.11 2.33 -26.88
CA ASP A 199 -23.11 3.10 -25.63
C ASP A 199 -23.80 2.33 -24.50
N GLY A 200 -23.09 2.14 -23.38
CA GLY A 200 -23.56 1.41 -22.20
C GLY A 200 -23.60 -0.12 -22.35
N GLU A 201 -23.35 -0.67 -23.52
CA GLU A 201 -23.40 -2.11 -23.75
C GLU A 201 -22.33 -2.86 -22.93
N TRP A 202 -21.10 -2.32 -22.86
CA TRP A 202 -20.02 -2.95 -22.09
C TRP A 202 -20.38 -3.14 -20.60
N ALA A 203 -20.97 -2.12 -19.98
CA ALA A 203 -21.38 -2.17 -18.58
C ALA A 203 -22.45 -3.24 -18.32
N ASN A 204 -23.34 -3.46 -19.31
CA ASN A 204 -24.44 -4.42 -19.22
C ASN A 204 -24.08 -5.83 -19.75
N THR A 205 -22.90 -6.00 -20.34
CA THR A 205 -22.44 -7.31 -20.81
C THR A 205 -21.95 -8.14 -19.63
N GLU A 206 -22.52 -9.35 -19.47
CA GLU A 206 -22.05 -10.29 -18.47
C GLU A 206 -20.58 -10.67 -18.73
N LYS A 207 -19.76 -10.64 -17.68
CA LYS A 207 -18.34 -11.02 -17.72
C LYS A 207 -18.01 -11.92 -16.55
N ILE A 208 -17.43 -13.10 -16.82
CA ILE A 208 -17.00 -14.06 -15.82
C ILE A 208 -15.57 -14.47 -16.15
N VAL A 209 -14.69 -14.46 -15.17
CA VAL A 209 -13.32 -14.97 -15.28
C VAL A 209 -13.12 -16.06 -14.24
N LEU A 210 -12.57 -17.19 -14.65
CA LEU A 210 -12.20 -18.31 -13.79
C LEU A 210 -10.73 -18.64 -14.00
N ALA A 211 -10.02 -19.11 -12.96
CA ALA A 211 -8.63 -19.55 -13.02
C ALA A 211 -8.55 -21.08 -12.88
N PRO A 212 -8.53 -21.83 -13.99
CA PRO A 212 -8.40 -23.28 -13.98
C PRO A 212 -6.95 -23.75 -13.91
N ASN A 213 -6.74 -25.06 -13.77
CA ASN A 213 -5.45 -25.73 -13.88
C ASN A 213 -4.41 -25.28 -12.83
N LEU A 214 -4.87 -24.95 -11.63
CA LEU A 214 -4.02 -24.56 -10.51
C LEU A 214 -3.95 -25.66 -9.45
N VAL A 215 -2.79 -25.80 -8.81
CA VAL A 215 -2.65 -26.50 -7.54
C VAL A 215 -3.09 -25.52 -6.44
N ARG A 216 -4.04 -25.90 -5.60
CA ARG A 216 -4.53 -25.06 -4.49
C ARG A 216 -3.91 -25.37 -3.15
N LYS A 217 -3.30 -26.56 -3.00
CA LYS A 217 -2.63 -26.95 -1.78
C LYS A 217 -1.18 -26.50 -1.76
N ALA A 218 -0.70 -26.07 -0.62
CA ALA A 218 0.67 -25.64 -0.38
C ALA A 218 1.25 -26.37 0.84
N SER A 219 2.51 -26.71 0.76
CA SER A 219 3.38 -27.04 1.89
C SER A 219 4.20 -25.80 2.25
N ILE A 220 4.17 -25.40 3.50
CA ILE A 220 4.82 -24.18 4.00
C ILE A 220 5.79 -24.53 5.12
N ASP A 221 7.02 -24.08 4.98
CA ASP A 221 8.02 -24.09 6.05
C ASP A 221 7.87 -22.82 6.91
N LEU A 222 7.36 -22.96 8.12
CA LEU A 222 7.14 -21.85 9.05
C LEU A 222 8.44 -21.28 9.63
N ALA A 223 9.57 -21.98 9.53
CA ALA A 223 10.86 -21.45 9.95
C ALA A 223 11.45 -20.46 8.93
N THR A 224 11.11 -20.61 7.65
CA THR A 224 11.66 -19.81 6.54
C THR A 224 10.61 -19.00 5.78
N GLY A 225 9.33 -19.36 5.89
CA GLY A 225 8.23 -18.79 5.09
C GLY A 225 8.24 -19.26 3.62
N GLU A 226 9.01 -20.33 3.30
CA GLU A 226 9.01 -20.89 1.96
C GLU A 226 7.69 -21.60 1.67
N VAL A 227 7.10 -21.35 0.51
CA VAL A 227 5.85 -21.97 0.05
C VAL A 227 6.10 -22.78 -1.20
N LYS A 228 5.65 -24.03 -1.20
CA LYS A 228 5.71 -24.95 -2.35
C LYS A 228 4.33 -25.50 -2.67
N PRO A 229 3.98 -25.68 -3.96
CA PRO A 229 2.75 -26.39 -4.32
C PRO A 229 2.80 -27.84 -3.82
N SER A 230 1.70 -28.31 -3.24
CA SER A 230 1.54 -29.66 -2.70
C SER A 230 0.34 -30.36 -3.33
N GLY A 231 0.52 -31.56 -3.84
CA GLY A 231 -0.54 -32.32 -4.47
C GLY A 231 -0.63 -32.13 -5.98
N SER A 232 -1.83 -32.33 -6.52
CA SER A 232 -2.09 -32.29 -7.97
C SER A 232 -2.86 -31.05 -8.39
N VAL A 233 -2.81 -30.77 -9.70
CA VAL A 233 -3.67 -29.75 -10.32
C VAL A 233 -5.14 -30.11 -10.09
N GLU A 234 -5.90 -29.14 -9.65
CA GLU A 234 -7.32 -29.30 -9.34
C GLU A 234 -8.19 -29.43 -10.60
N SER A 235 -9.16 -30.31 -10.55
CA SER A 235 -10.12 -30.51 -11.64
C SER A 235 -11.13 -29.38 -11.80
N THR A 236 -11.29 -28.55 -10.76
CA THR A 236 -12.22 -27.42 -10.74
C THR A 236 -11.48 -26.10 -10.72
N ALA A 237 -11.97 -25.14 -11.50
CA ALA A 237 -11.38 -23.79 -11.53
C ALA A 237 -11.55 -23.04 -10.20
N THR A 238 -10.59 -22.22 -9.87
CA THR A 238 -10.72 -21.20 -8.82
C THR A 238 -11.63 -20.08 -9.32
N ILE A 239 -12.55 -19.63 -8.47
CA ILE A 239 -13.45 -18.51 -8.73
C ILE A 239 -12.82 -17.27 -8.08
N PRO A 240 -12.29 -16.32 -8.87
CA PRO A 240 -11.64 -15.13 -8.32
C PRO A 240 -12.63 -14.20 -7.61
N SER A 241 -12.14 -13.41 -6.68
CA SER A 241 -12.81 -12.21 -6.22
C SER A 241 -12.91 -11.20 -7.36
N ARG A 242 -14.01 -10.44 -7.43
CA ARG A 242 -14.24 -9.49 -8.51
C ARG A 242 -14.54 -8.10 -7.96
N VAL A 243 -13.92 -7.11 -8.58
CA VAL A 243 -14.23 -5.70 -8.36
C VAL A 243 -14.29 -5.01 -9.71
N ASP A 244 -15.44 -4.45 -10.06
CA ASP A 244 -15.71 -3.86 -11.37
C ASP A 244 -15.35 -4.83 -12.52
N ASP A 245 -14.41 -4.48 -13.40
CA ASP A 245 -13.90 -5.30 -14.49
C ASP A 245 -12.51 -5.89 -14.20
N GLU A 246 -12.18 -6.05 -12.92
CA GLU A 246 -10.99 -6.73 -12.44
C GLU A 246 -11.34 -7.98 -11.62
N TRP A 247 -10.68 -9.09 -11.92
CA TRP A 247 -10.75 -10.36 -11.19
C TRP A 247 -9.42 -10.65 -10.55
N ARG A 248 -9.44 -11.02 -9.26
CA ARG A 248 -8.26 -11.27 -8.44
C ARG A 248 -8.32 -12.65 -7.81
N ALA A 249 -7.27 -13.43 -7.98
CA ALA A 249 -7.15 -14.75 -7.37
C ALA A 249 -5.82 -14.88 -6.63
N ILE A 250 -5.89 -15.30 -5.38
CA ILE A 250 -4.73 -15.77 -4.64
C ILE A 250 -4.38 -17.17 -5.17
N VAL A 251 -3.13 -17.35 -5.54
CA VAL A 251 -2.61 -18.55 -6.16
C VAL A 251 -1.36 -19.02 -5.41
N VAL A 252 -1.29 -20.31 -5.13
CA VAL A 252 -0.05 -20.94 -4.63
C VAL A 252 1.07 -20.69 -5.65
N PRO A 253 2.27 -20.23 -5.23
CA PRO A 253 3.41 -20.06 -6.13
C PRO A 253 3.70 -21.35 -6.90
N GLN A 254 3.55 -21.30 -8.22
CA GLN A 254 3.68 -22.48 -9.09
C GLN A 254 3.94 -22.08 -10.54
N THR A 255 4.44 -23.02 -11.34
CA THR A 255 4.61 -22.82 -12.78
C THR A 255 3.52 -23.58 -13.55
N VAL A 256 2.81 -22.86 -14.40
CA VAL A 256 1.83 -23.41 -15.35
C VAL A 256 2.50 -23.57 -16.71
N SER A 257 2.43 -24.75 -17.29
CA SER A 257 3.10 -25.08 -18.55
C SER A 257 2.55 -24.28 -19.74
N ALA A 258 3.39 -24.04 -20.73
CA ALA A 258 3.00 -23.48 -22.02
C ALA A 258 1.81 -24.25 -22.65
N GLY A 259 0.90 -23.53 -23.30
CA GLY A 259 -0.29 -24.12 -23.92
C GLY A 259 -1.43 -24.45 -22.94
N THR A 260 -1.22 -24.26 -21.62
CA THR A 260 -2.27 -24.46 -20.60
C THR A 260 -3.20 -23.25 -20.54
N THR A 261 -4.51 -23.49 -20.38
CA THR A 261 -5.47 -22.40 -20.14
C THR A 261 -5.20 -21.75 -18.78
N LEU A 262 -4.83 -20.47 -18.78
CA LEU A 262 -4.61 -19.68 -17.58
C LEU A 262 -5.92 -19.12 -17.02
N PHE A 263 -6.78 -18.61 -17.93
CA PHE A 263 -8.08 -18.07 -17.57
C PHE A 263 -9.15 -18.56 -18.53
N SER A 264 -10.30 -18.95 -17.98
CA SER A 264 -11.54 -19.17 -18.73
C SER A 264 -12.38 -17.92 -18.62
N ILE A 265 -12.64 -17.24 -19.72
CA ILE A 265 -13.32 -15.92 -19.75
C ILE A 265 -14.64 -16.10 -20.50
N THR A 266 -15.76 -15.79 -19.86
CA THR A 266 -17.08 -15.77 -20.52
C THR A 266 -17.53 -14.31 -20.67
N ILE A 267 -17.94 -13.92 -21.88
CA ILE A 267 -18.41 -12.57 -22.20
C ILE A 267 -19.71 -12.68 -22.98
N GLY A 268 -20.80 -12.12 -22.44
CA GLY A 268 -22.12 -12.21 -23.05
C GLY A 268 -22.57 -13.66 -23.31
N GLY A 269 -22.24 -14.58 -22.37
CA GLY A 269 -22.55 -16.00 -22.47
C GLY A 269 -21.62 -16.81 -23.36
N MET A 270 -20.67 -16.19 -24.08
CA MET A 270 -19.71 -16.88 -24.95
C MET A 270 -18.39 -17.18 -24.21
N PRO A 271 -17.95 -18.45 -24.16
CA PRO A 271 -16.72 -18.86 -23.47
C PRO A 271 -15.47 -18.65 -24.34
N TYR A 272 -14.40 -18.15 -23.74
CA TYR A 272 -13.07 -17.99 -24.32
C TYR A 272 -12.03 -18.60 -23.39
N LYS A 273 -10.91 -19.05 -23.96
CA LYS A 273 -9.74 -19.53 -23.20
C LYS A 273 -8.59 -18.59 -23.43
N PHE A 274 -8.01 -18.08 -22.36
CA PHE A 274 -6.76 -17.34 -22.41
C PHE A 274 -5.60 -18.32 -22.18
N VAL A 275 -4.76 -18.47 -23.20
CA VAL A 275 -3.64 -19.42 -23.23
C VAL A 275 -2.38 -18.66 -23.62
N LYS A 276 -1.26 -18.97 -22.96
CA LYS A 276 0.06 -18.47 -23.36
C LYS A 276 0.87 -19.56 -24.04
N ASN A 277 1.69 -19.16 -25.00
CA ASN A 277 2.63 -20.06 -25.70
C ASN A 277 3.89 -20.33 -24.87
N GLU A 278 4.06 -19.63 -23.77
CA GLU A 278 5.18 -19.76 -22.84
C GLU A 278 4.67 -20.19 -21.46
N ALA A 279 5.54 -20.84 -20.69
CA ALA A 279 5.22 -21.17 -19.30
C ALA A 279 5.07 -19.88 -18.47
N LEU A 280 4.12 -19.87 -17.54
CA LEU A 280 3.91 -18.78 -16.60
C LEU A 280 4.25 -19.25 -15.19
N THR A 281 5.09 -18.49 -14.48
CA THR A 281 5.38 -18.74 -13.06
C THR A 281 4.68 -17.72 -12.19
N TYR A 282 3.78 -18.17 -11.33
CA TYR A 282 3.22 -17.40 -10.24
C TYR A 282 4.27 -17.31 -9.13
N VAL A 283 4.74 -16.10 -8.86
CA VAL A 283 5.87 -15.83 -7.96
C VAL A 283 5.36 -15.43 -6.57
N SER A 284 5.96 -16.02 -5.51
CA SER A 284 5.64 -15.70 -4.11
C SER A 284 5.81 -14.19 -3.83
N GLY A 285 4.83 -13.58 -3.17
CA GLY A 285 4.84 -12.17 -2.80
C GLY A 285 4.75 -11.21 -3.99
N LYS A 286 4.25 -11.67 -5.14
CA LYS A 286 4.10 -10.83 -6.34
C LYS A 286 2.68 -10.84 -6.88
N MET A 287 2.31 -9.72 -7.50
CA MET A 287 1.12 -9.61 -8.32
C MET A 287 1.46 -9.87 -9.79
N MET A 288 0.67 -10.73 -10.41
CA MET A 288 0.74 -11.07 -11.82
C MET A 288 -0.45 -10.39 -12.52
N ASN A 289 -0.20 -9.28 -13.20
CA ASN A 289 -1.25 -8.45 -13.78
C ASN A 289 -1.40 -8.75 -15.28
N PHE A 290 -2.63 -8.99 -15.70
CA PHE A 290 -3.01 -9.25 -17.09
C PHE A 290 -4.11 -8.26 -17.50
N SER A 291 -3.84 -7.40 -18.47
CA SER A 291 -4.84 -6.51 -19.07
C SER A 291 -5.26 -7.09 -20.42
N ILE A 292 -6.52 -7.46 -20.54
CA ILE A 292 -7.09 -8.10 -21.74
C ILE A 292 -8.13 -7.17 -22.35
N ARG A 293 -7.84 -6.65 -23.55
CA ARG A 293 -8.81 -5.87 -24.31
C ARG A 293 -9.78 -6.80 -25.02
N VAL A 294 -11.05 -6.45 -24.96
CA VAL A 294 -12.16 -7.16 -25.59
C VAL A 294 -12.75 -6.28 -26.66
N ASP A 295 -12.60 -6.68 -27.93
CA ASP A 295 -13.23 -6.04 -29.08
C ASP A 295 -14.44 -6.86 -29.52
N LYS A 296 -15.59 -6.22 -29.82
CA LYS A 296 -16.79 -6.87 -30.34
C LYS A 296 -16.82 -6.76 -31.86
N LYS A 297 -16.93 -7.88 -32.55
CA LYS A 297 -17.06 -7.92 -34.02
C LYS A 297 -18.49 -7.61 -34.43
N ALA A 298 -18.71 -6.46 -35.06
CA ALA A 298 -20.04 -5.99 -35.45
C ALA A 298 -20.83 -7.00 -36.33
N ALA A 299 -20.14 -7.70 -37.24
CA ALA A 299 -20.80 -8.62 -38.17
C ALA A 299 -21.25 -9.95 -37.55
N SER A 300 -20.61 -10.42 -36.47
CA SER A 300 -20.89 -11.74 -35.88
C SER A 300 -21.32 -11.68 -34.41
N GLY A 301 -21.21 -10.51 -33.77
CA GLY A 301 -21.43 -10.37 -32.34
C GLY A 301 -20.40 -11.09 -31.47
N GLN A 302 -19.40 -11.75 -32.07
CA GLN A 302 -18.33 -12.44 -31.34
C GLN A 302 -17.32 -11.45 -30.76
N TYR A 303 -16.65 -11.88 -29.70
CA TYR A 303 -15.60 -11.08 -29.05
C TYR A 303 -14.22 -11.57 -29.48
N HIS A 304 -13.29 -10.63 -29.55
CA HIS A 304 -11.87 -10.88 -29.78
C HIS A 304 -11.09 -10.37 -28.58
N LEU A 305 -10.31 -11.24 -27.95
CA LEU A 305 -9.54 -10.95 -26.75
C LEU A 305 -8.07 -10.75 -27.14
N THR A 306 -7.51 -9.62 -26.70
CA THR A 306 -6.10 -9.29 -26.95
C THR A 306 -5.42 -8.97 -25.62
N LEU A 307 -4.33 -9.68 -25.29
CA LEU A 307 -3.47 -9.28 -24.18
C LEU A 307 -2.78 -7.96 -24.56
N VAL A 308 -3.06 -6.91 -23.81
CA VAL A 308 -2.47 -5.58 -24.05
C VAL A 308 -1.38 -5.22 -23.05
N ASN A 309 -1.40 -5.85 -21.88
CA ASN A 309 -0.34 -5.70 -20.89
C ASN A 309 -0.22 -6.97 -20.04
N GLU A 310 1.03 -7.30 -19.70
CA GLU A 310 1.38 -8.29 -18.69
C GLU A 310 2.53 -7.73 -17.88
N SER A 311 2.42 -7.75 -16.55
CA SER A 311 3.47 -7.27 -15.66
C SER A 311 3.51 -8.07 -14.38
N ILE A 312 4.70 -8.15 -13.80
CA ILE A 312 4.94 -8.71 -12.47
C ILE A 312 5.37 -7.56 -11.58
N THR A 313 4.57 -7.26 -10.58
CA THR A 313 4.85 -6.19 -9.63
C THR A 313 5.01 -6.76 -8.22
N PRO A 314 5.72 -6.07 -7.30
CA PRO A 314 5.61 -6.41 -5.89
C PRO A 314 4.15 -6.47 -5.49
N TRP A 315 3.78 -7.37 -4.57
CA TRP A 315 2.45 -7.35 -4.01
C TRP A 315 2.34 -6.14 -3.08
N GLU A 316 2.02 -5.03 -3.68
CA GLU A 316 1.74 -3.77 -3.00
C GLU A 316 0.23 -3.63 -2.87
N ASN A 317 -0.22 -2.89 -1.87
CA ASN A 317 -1.63 -2.59 -1.75
C ASN A 317 -2.13 -1.93 -3.03
N ASP A 318 -3.17 -2.47 -3.56
CA ASP A 318 -4.06 -1.69 -4.40
C ASP A 318 -4.73 -0.65 -3.49
N LEU A 319 -4.30 0.60 -3.63
CA LEU A 319 -4.91 1.74 -2.92
C LEU A 319 -6.37 1.98 -3.33
N VAL A 320 -6.88 1.19 -4.26
CA VAL A 320 -8.30 1.12 -4.57
C VAL A 320 -8.92 0.14 -3.58
N SER A 321 -9.64 0.66 -2.61
CA SER A 321 -10.43 -0.15 -1.67
C SER A 321 -11.43 -1.00 -2.45
N HIS A 322 -11.17 -2.30 -2.50
CA HIS A 322 -12.03 -3.30 -3.15
C HIS A 322 -12.78 -4.14 -2.14
N ASP A 323 -13.01 -3.60 -0.99
CA ASP A 323 -13.45 -4.35 0.17
C ASP A 323 -14.96 -4.34 0.35
N ALA A 324 -15.56 -5.48 0.56
CA ALA A 324 -16.97 -5.64 0.95
C ALA A 324 -17.21 -5.29 2.44
N THR A 325 -16.16 -5.21 3.27
CA THR A 325 -16.20 -4.75 4.67
C THR A 325 -15.37 -3.49 4.90
N ALA A 326 -14.72 -2.99 3.84
CA ALA A 326 -13.96 -1.76 3.86
C ALA A 326 -14.83 -0.58 4.23
N LYS A 327 -14.16 0.39 4.82
CA LYS A 327 -14.66 1.75 5.03
C LYS A 327 -15.84 2.03 4.10
N GLU A 328 -17.05 1.98 4.63
CA GLU A 328 -18.27 2.23 3.86
C GLU A 328 -18.13 3.61 3.20
N TYR A 329 -17.72 3.60 1.94
CA TYR A 329 -17.67 4.83 1.16
C TYR A 329 -19.08 5.30 0.88
N VAL A 330 -19.36 6.52 1.25
CA VAL A 330 -20.52 7.18 0.68
C VAL A 330 -20.20 7.50 -0.78
N ILE A 331 -20.89 6.84 -1.71
CA ILE A 331 -20.69 7.02 -3.13
C ILE A 331 -21.68 8.09 -3.61
N VAL A 332 -21.18 9.13 -4.25
CA VAL A 332 -22.00 10.19 -4.84
C VAL A 332 -21.62 10.40 -6.31
N ASN A 333 -22.64 10.65 -7.15
CA ASN A 333 -22.43 11.10 -8.51
C ASN A 333 -22.60 12.63 -8.53
N SER A 334 -21.50 13.36 -8.76
CA SER A 334 -21.47 14.81 -8.70
C SER A 334 -21.46 15.44 -10.10
N THR A 335 -21.99 16.64 -10.19
CA THR A 335 -21.70 17.59 -11.26
C THR A 335 -20.79 18.68 -10.73
N ALA A 336 -19.95 19.23 -11.60
CA ALA A 336 -18.88 20.15 -11.20
C ALA A 336 -19.41 21.37 -10.40
N GLY A 337 -18.84 21.59 -9.22
CA GLY A 337 -19.22 22.65 -8.29
C GLY A 337 -20.43 22.36 -7.41
N HIS A 338 -20.99 21.13 -7.44
CA HIS A 338 -22.23 20.76 -6.74
C HIS A 338 -22.06 19.51 -5.84
N LEU A 339 -20.86 19.26 -5.33
CA LEU A 339 -20.60 18.11 -4.45
C LEU A 339 -21.46 18.14 -3.18
N LYS A 340 -21.68 19.32 -2.62
CA LYS A 340 -22.53 19.48 -1.44
C LYS A 340 -23.96 18.98 -1.70
N GLU A 341 -24.54 19.37 -2.81
CA GLU A 341 -25.87 18.98 -3.24
C GLU A 341 -25.94 17.48 -3.55
N ALA A 342 -24.92 16.91 -4.17
CA ALA A 342 -24.81 15.48 -4.44
C ALA A 342 -24.78 14.65 -3.15
N ILE A 343 -24.05 15.09 -2.12
CA ILE A 343 -24.03 14.44 -0.80
C ILE A 343 -25.40 14.55 -0.11
N ALA A 344 -26.04 15.71 -0.18
CA ALA A 344 -27.36 15.92 0.39
C ALA A 344 -28.44 15.05 -0.31
N ALA A 345 -28.36 14.89 -1.64
CA ALA A 345 -29.25 14.01 -2.41
C ALA A 345 -29.10 12.53 -2.02
N ALA A 346 -27.90 12.12 -1.55
CA ALA A 346 -27.67 10.80 -0.99
C ALA A 346 -28.13 10.66 0.49
N ASN A 347 -28.84 11.65 1.04
CA ASN A 347 -29.28 11.72 2.45
C ASN A 347 -28.13 11.59 3.45
N LYS A 348 -26.97 12.17 3.14
CA LYS A 348 -25.78 12.12 4.01
C LYS A 348 -25.43 13.52 4.52
N ASP A 349 -24.89 13.54 5.74
CA ASP A 349 -24.37 14.73 6.39
C ASP A 349 -22.87 14.83 6.13
N TYR A 350 -22.44 15.75 5.27
CA TYR A 350 -21.04 15.91 4.89
C TYR A 350 -20.11 16.20 6.07
N THR A 351 -20.64 16.77 7.18
CA THR A 351 -19.82 17.07 8.38
C THR A 351 -19.40 15.82 9.15
N LYS A 352 -20.09 14.71 8.92
CA LYS A 352 -19.87 13.41 9.57
C LYS A 352 -19.16 12.39 8.69
N LEU A 353 -19.09 12.66 7.36
CA LEU A 353 -18.48 11.73 6.42
C LEU A 353 -17.00 11.54 6.69
N LYS A 354 -16.60 10.27 6.79
CA LYS A 354 -15.21 9.85 6.89
C LYS A 354 -14.65 9.40 5.55
N ASN A 355 -15.43 8.67 4.76
CA ASN A 355 -14.98 8.08 3.51
C ASN A 355 -15.93 8.46 2.37
N LEU A 356 -15.39 9.05 1.31
CA LEU A 356 -16.14 9.58 0.18
C LEU A 356 -15.56 9.09 -1.14
N LYS A 357 -16.37 8.39 -1.94
CA LYS A 357 -16.08 8.08 -3.34
C LYS A 357 -16.95 8.99 -4.21
N ILE A 358 -16.33 9.70 -5.13
CA ILE A 358 -17.03 10.58 -6.07
C ILE A 358 -16.94 9.98 -7.46
N LYS A 359 -18.05 9.99 -8.17
CA LYS A 359 -18.18 9.69 -9.60
C LYS A 359 -18.65 10.94 -10.34
N GLY A 360 -18.46 10.97 -11.66
CA GLY A 360 -18.93 12.06 -12.52
C GLY A 360 -17.95 13.23 -12.60
N GLU A 361 -18.41 14.45 -12.40
CA GLU A 361 -17.61 15.65 -12.63
C GLU A 361 -17.48 16.51 -11.37
N ILE A 362 -16.29 17.05 -11.15
CA ILE A 362 -15.99 18.03 -10.10
C ILE A 362 -15.13 19.16 -10.66
N ASN A 363 -14.96 20.21 -9.88
CA ASN A 363 -14.01 21.29 -10.17
C ASN A 363 -13.35 21.83 -8.89
N ALA A 364 -12.57 22.89 -8.97
CA ALA A 364 -11.85 23.44 -7.83
C ALA A 364 -12.76 23.81 -6.65
N LYS A 365 -14.00 24.26 -6.90
CA LYS A 365 -14.97 24.59 -5.84
C LYS A 365 -15.29 23.37 -4.96
N ASP A 366 -15.36 22.16 -5.56
CA ASP A 366 -15.64 20.93 -4.82
C ASP A 366 -14.44 20.49 -3.95
N PHE A 367 -13.21 20.70 -4.42
CA PHE A 367 -12.02 20.48 -3.61
C PHE A 367 -11.99 21.42 -2.39
N PHE A 368 -12.27 22.71 -2.61
CA PHE A 368 -12.33 23.68 -1.52
C PHE A 368 -13.49 23.40 -0.55
N PHE A 369 -14.61 22.90 -1.07
CA PHE A 369 -15.71 22.45 -0.21
C PHE A 369 -15.29 21.28 0.70
N MET A 370 -14.61 20.25 0.16
CA MET A 370 -14.06 19.14 0.96
C MET A 370 -13.07 19.65 2.01
N ARG A 371 -12.12 20.49 1.59
CA ARG A 371 -11.10 21.07 2.46
C ARG A 371 -11.68 21.86 3.63
N ASP A 372 -12.66 22.71 3.37
CA ASP A 372 -13.13 23.72 4.33
C ASP A 372 -14.27 23.20 5.21
N ASN A 373 -15.07 22.24 4.72
CA ASN A 373 -16.31 21.82 5.36
C ASN A 373 -16.32 20.35 5.83
N MET A 374 -15.40 19.50 5.35
CA MET A 374 -15.43 18.07 5.64
C MET A 374 -14.25 17.64 6.51
N ASN A 375 -14.18 18.22 7.71
CA ASN A 375 -13.04 18.02 8.64
C ASN A 375 -12.92 16.60 9.22
N LYS A 376 -13.90 15.75 9.04
CA LYS A 376 -13.87 14.32 9.42
C LYS A 376 -13.43 13.40 8.28
N LEU A 377 -13.21 13.95 7.08
CA LEU A 377 -12.87 13.20 5.88
C LEU A 377 -11.51 12.52 6.04
N SER A 378 -11.52 11.19 6.00
CA SER A 378 -10.35 10.32 6.17
C SER A 378 -9.91 9.65 4.88
N ALA A 379 -10.86 9.30 4.02
CA ALA A 379 -10.54 8.70 2.74
C ALA A 379 -11.34 9.37 1.61
N VAL A 380 -10.65 9.70 0.51
CA VAL A 380 -11.23 10.28 -0.70
C VAL A 380 -10.82 9.44 -1.90
N ASN A 381 -11.81 8.98 -2.66
CA ASN A 381 -11.57 8.26 -3.90
C ASN A 381 -12.16 9.05 -5.08
N LEU A 382 -11.28 9.51 -5.98
CA LEU A 382 -11.62 10.29 -7.18
C LEU A 382 -11.30 9.53 -8.47
N LYS A 383 -11.03 8.22 -8.42
CA LYS A 383 -10.58 7.45 -9.59
C LYS A 383 -11.44 7.67 -10.82
N GLU A 384 -12.77 7.66 -10.66
CA GLU A 384 -13.77 7.76 -11.73
C GLU A 384 -14.24 9.22 -11.98
N VAL A 385 -13.46 10.21 -11.53
CA VAL A 385 -13.83 11.62 -11.60
C VAL A 385 -13.17 12.29 -12.80
N ARG A 386 -13.90 13.16 -13.48
CA ARG A 386 -13.37 14.16 -14.40
C ARG A 386 -13.32 15.53 -13.72
N ILE A 387 -12.15 16.13 -13.67
CA ILE A 387 -11.99 17.50 -13.14
C ILE A 387 -12.19 18.49 -14.28
N LEU A 388 -13.18 19.38 -14.12
CA LEU A 388 -13.44 20.44 -15.09
C LEU A 388 -12.74 21.74 -14.72
N GLU A 389 -12.53 22.58 -15.72
CA GLU A 389 -12.04 23.95 -15.52
C GLU A 389 -13.02 24.74 -14.64
N TRP A 390 -12.46 25.58 -13.77
CA TRP A 390 -13.23 26.51 -12.97
C TRP A 390 -12.56 27.88 -12.88
N ILE A 391 -13.34 28.93 -13.08
CA ILE A 391 -12.94 30.32 -12.91
C ILE A 391 -13.73 30.87 -11.73
N ASN A 392 -13.05 31.48 -10.76
CA ASN A 392 -13.72 32.08 -9.61
C ASN A 392 -14.62 33.25 -10.07
N PRO A 393 -15.96 33.16 -9.90
CA PRO A 393 -16.86 34.23 -10.36
C PRO A 393 -16.63 35.56 -9.65
N ASN A 394 -16.08 35.53 -8.44
CA ASN A 394 -15.79 36.74 -7.64
C ASN A 394 -14.36 37.27 -7.87
N ASN A 395 -13.50 36.49 -8.53
CA ASN A 395 -12.13 36.86 -8.86
C ASN A 395 -11.75 36.16 -10.18
N PRO A 396 -12.09 36.73 -11.36
CA PRO A 396 -11.84 36.08 -12.65
C PRO A 396 -10.36 35.80 -12.98
N GLY A 397 -9.43 36.42 -12.26
CA GLY A 397 -8.00 36.11 -12.35
C GLY A 397 -7.64 34.75 -11.70
N GLU A 398 -8.49 34.21 -10.85
CA GLU A 398 -8.31 32.89 -10.23
C GLU A 398 -8.95 31.82 -11.12
N LYS A 399 -8.07 31.14 -11.87
CA LYS A 399 -8.45 30.10 -12.82
C LYS A 399 -7.79 28.77 -12.47
N HIS A 400 -8.56 27.69 -12.45
CA HIS A 400 -8.12 26.32 -12.24
C HIS A 400 -8.41 25.48 -13.48
N SER A 401 -7.38 24.93 -14.09
CA SER A 401 -7.49 24.16 -15.34
C SER A 401 -8.15 22.80 -15.12
N ALA A 402 -8.75 22.25 -16.16
CA ALA A 402 -9.27 20.88 -16.17
C ALA A 402 -8.16 19.86 -15.96
N ASP A 403 -8.54 18.69 -15.45
CA ASP A 403 -7.67 17.54 -15.17
C ASP A 403 -6.48 17.86 -14.22
N ASN A 404 -6.60 18.93 -13.42
CA ASN A 404 -5.61 19.33 -12.43
C ASN A 404 -6.18 19.28 -11.00
N ILE A 405 -5.42 18.78 -10.03
CA ILE A 405 -5.70 19.04 -8.63
C ILE A 405 -5.35 20.50 -8.35
N PRO A 406 -6.30 21.31 -7.87
CA PRO A 406 -6.10 22.76 -7.77
C PRO A 406 -5.05 23.15 -6.73
N VAL A 407 -4.55 24.37 -6.84
CA VAL A 407 -3.67 24.98 -5.84
C VAL A 407 -4.33 24.92 -4.46
N SER A 408 -3.58 24.46 -3.46
CA SER A 408 -4.05 24.34 -2.07
C SER A 408 -5.35 23.54 -1.90
N ALA A 409 -5.56 22.49 -2.74
CA ALA A 409 -6.79 21.67 -2.74
C ALA A 409 -7.16 21.17 -1.33
N PHE A 410 -6.17 20.76 -0.53
CA PHE A 410 -6.34 20.26 0.83
C PHE A 410 -5.50 21.02 1.87
N ASN A 411 -4.86 22.12 1.49
CA ASN A 411 -4.15 23.03 2.38
C ASN A 411 -5.06 24.21 2.74
N LYS A 412 -5.41 24.36 4.02
CA LYS A 412 -6.32 25.41 4.48
C LYS A 412 -5.67 26.79 4.46
N PRO A 413 -6.41 27.87 4.14
CA PRO A 413 -5.95 29.24 4.38
C PRO A 413 -5.53 29.45 5.84
N GLY A 414 -4.36 30.05 6.04
CA GLY A 414 -3.79 30.22 7.39
C GLY A 414 -2.85 29.09 7.84
N GLY A 415 -2.66 28.10 6.98
CA GLY A 415 -1.70 26.99 7.18
C GLY A 415 -2.33 25.74 7.80
N GLY A 416 -1.84 24.59 7.36
CA GLY A 416 -2.24 23.26 7.81
C GLY A 416 -3.18 22.55 6.84
N GLY A 417 -2.85 21.30 6.53
CA GLY A 417 -3.64 20.45 5.65
C GLY A 417 -4.90 19.88 6.31
N LEU A 418 -5.66 19.12 5.54
CA LEU A 418 -6.78 18.34 6.07
C LEU A 418 -6.24 17.21 6.94
N LEU A 419 -6.20 17.45 8.26
CA LEU A 419 -5.48 16.60 9.23
C LEU A 419 -6.03 15.17 9.33
N ASN A 420 -7.29 14.95 9.02
CA ASN A 420 -7.90 13.61 9.08
C ASN A 420 -7.78 12.83 7.77
N LEU A 421 -7.23 13.42 6.71
CA LEU A 421 -7.04 12.73 5.44
C LEU A 421 -5.89 11.71 5.56
N VAL A 422 -6.25 10.45 5.47
CA VAL A 422 -5.35 9.29 5.56
C VAL A 422 -5.08 8.68 4.20
N THR A 423 -6.12 8.60 3.35
CA THR A 423 -6.04 7.95 2.04
C THR A 423 -6.61 8.86 0.96
N PHE A 424 -5.90 8.95 -0.16
CA PHE A 424 -6.35 9.68 -1.34
C PHE A 424 -6.09 8.89 -2.61
N VAL A 425 -7.15 8.63 -3.39
CA VAL A 425 -7.06 7.98 -4.70
C VAL A 425 -7.22 9.01 -5.80
N PHE A 426 -6.19 9.12 -6.65
CA PHE A 426 -6.12 10.11 -7.72
C PHE A 426 -7.08 9.78 -8.88
N PRO A 427 -7.55 10.82 -9.61
CA PRO A 427 -8.30 10.62 -10.86
C PRO A 427 -7.44 9.99 -11.96
N ASP A 428 -8.04 9.10 -12.78
CA ASP A 428 -7.33 8.43 -13.89
C ASP A 428 -6.85 9.40 -15.00
N ARG A 429 -7.46 10.60 -15.10
CA ARG A 429 -7.14 11.60 -16.13
C ARG A 429 -6.24 12.72 -15.64
N LEU A 430 -5.70 12.60 -14.44
CA LEU A 430 -4.92 13.65 -13.81
C LEU A 430 -3.69 14.03 -14.65
N LYS A 431 -3.47 15.34 -14.82
CA LYS A 431 -2.35 15.92 -15.57
C LYS A 431 -1.36 16.67 -14.68
N VAL A 432 -1.87 17.44 -13.72
CA VAL A 432 -1.04 18.28 -12.88
C VAL A 432 -1.51 18.20 -11.43
N ILE A 433 -0.56 18.08 -10.51
CA ILE A 433 -0.76 18.31 -9.08
C ILE A 433 -0.19 19.69 -8.77
N CYS A 434 -1.09 20.66 -8.53
CA CYS A 434 -0.71 22.06 -8.41
C CYS A 434 -0.03 22.38 -7.07
N ASP A 435 0.45 23.62 -6.97
CA ASP A 435 1.18 24.15 -5.82
C ASP A 435 0.44 23.90 -4.50
N ASN A 436 1.15 23.39 -3.52
CA ASN A 436 0.67 23.16 -2.15
C ASN A 436 -0.60 22.30 -2.04
N ALA A 437 -0.92 21.48 -3.03
CA ALA A 437 -2.21 20.75 -3.09
C ALA A 437 -2.52 19.94 -1.82
N PHE A 438 -1.52 19.25 -1.25
CA PHE A 438 -1.64 18.44 -0.03
C PHE A 438 -0.73 18.94 1.11
N THR A 439 -0.22 20.18 1.03
CA THR A 439 0.66 20.71 2.08
C THR A 439 0.03 20.56 3.47
N GLY A 440 0.77 19.95 4.40
CA GLY A 440 0.36 19.76 5.79
C GLY A 440 -0.70 18.68 6.02
N CYS A 441 -1.01 17.83 5.05
CA CYS A 441 -1.82 16.63 5.25
C CYS A 441 -1.00 15.57 6.01
N LYS A 442 -0.76 15.83 7.30
CA LYS A 442 0.20 15.08 8.14
C LYS A 442 -0.15 13.61 8.29
N ASN A 443 -1.43 13.24 8.21
CA ASN A 443 -1.91 11.88 8.38
C ASN A 443 -2.07 11.14 7.05
N LEU A 444 -1.83 11.81 5.91
CA LEU A 444 -1.77 11.12 4.62
C LEU A 444 -0.62 10.12 4.65
N SER A 445 -0.92 8.85 4.43
CA SER A 445 -0.02 7.75 4.77
C SER A 445 0.04 6.71 3.66
N GLY A 446 1.01 5.80 3.75
CA GLY A 446 1.23 4.78 2.75
C GLY A 446 2.25 5.16 1.69
N SER A 447 2.32 4.33 0.66
CA SER A 447 3.08 4.63 -0.56
C SER A 447 2.39 5.74 -1.34
N LEU A 448 3.16 6.67 -1.87
CA LEU A 448 2.65 7.70 -2.75
C LEU A 448 2.86 7.27 -4.21
N ILE A 449 1.78 6.79 -4.82
CA ILE A 449 1.79 6.37 -6.23
C ILE A 449 1.11 7.45 -7.04
N ILE A 450 1.89 8.15 -7.84
CA ILE A 450 1.37 9.16 -8.77
C ILE A 450 0.94 8.45 -10.06
N PRO A 451 -0.31 8.62 -10.51
CA PRO A 451 -0.82 7.86 -11.66
C PRO A 451 -0.14 8.24 -12.97
N GLU A 452 -0.09 7.28 -13.88
CA GLU A 452 0.32 7.54 -15.26
C GLU A 452 -0.58 8.60 -15.91
N GLY A 453 0.00 9.45 -16.73
CA GLY A 453 -0.67 10.62 -17.31
C GLY A 453 -0.36 11.92 -16.60
N VAL A 454 0.15 11.90 -15.36
CA VAL A 454 0.63 13.11 -14.68
C VAL A 454 1.94 13.58 -15.32
N GLU A 455 1.95 14.83 -15.76
CA GLU A 455 3.07 15.46 -16.45
C GLU A 455 3.81 16.46 -15.58
N GLU A 456 3.17 16.99 -14.54
CA GLU A 456 3.75 18.01 -13.67
C GLU A 456 3.30 17.83 -12.20
N ILE A 457 4.28 17.91 -11.27
CA ILE A 457 4.02 18.01 -9.83
C ILE A 457 4.69 19.30 -9.35
N ARG A 458 3.87 20.23 -8.84
CA ARG A 458 4.33 21.57 -8.54
C ARG A 458 4.86 21.72 -7.12
N ARG A 459 5.45 22.88 -6.87
CA ARG A 459 6.09 23.26 -5.62
C ARG A 459 5.18 23.00 -4.42
N GLY A 460 5.73 22.39 -3.38
CA GLY A 460 5.06 22.15 -2.11
C GLY A 460 3.91 21.14 -2.15
N ALA A 461 3.67 20.46 -3.28
CA ALA A 461 2.46 19.63 -3.45
C ALA A 461 2.19 18.67 -2.27
N PHE A 462 3.24 18.08 -1.70
CA PHE A 462 3.14 17.15 -0.55
C PHE A 462 3.96 17.59 0.66
N THR A 463 4.37 18.87 0.74
CA THR A 463 5.15 19.36 1.88
C THR A 463 4.46 19.05 3.21
N GLY A 464 5.18 18.44 4.15
CA GLY A 464 4.69 18.12 5.49
C GLY A 464 3.71 16.96 5.56
N CYS A 465 3.61 16.11 4.54
CA CYS A 465 2.90 14.84 4.60
C CYS A 465 3.75 13.79 5.35
N SER A 466 3.97 14.02 6.66
CA SER A 466 4.95 13.30 7.47
C SER A 466 4.60 11.83 7.74
N SER A 467 3.36 11.43 7.52
CA SER A 467 2.93 10.02 7.67
C SER A 467 3.05 9.19 6.39
N LEU A 468 3.45 9.78 5.26
CA LEU A 468 3.83 9.00 4.09
C LEU A 468 5.06 8.14 4.45
N ASN A 469 4.89 6.83 4.53
CA ASN A 469 5.89 5.90 5.10
C ASN A 469 6.18 4.70 4.17
N GLY A 470 5.62 4.69 2.97
CA GLY A 470 5.91 3.73 1.91
C GLY A 470 6.83 4.29 0.82
N SER A 471 6.83 3.64 -0.35
CA SER A 471 7.61 4.07 -1.51
C SER A 471 6.97 5.27 -2.23
N LEU A 472 7.82 6.04 -2.91
CA LEU A 472 7.39 7.06 -3.86
C LEU A 472 7.54 6.51 -5.29
N SER A 473 6.42 6.42 -6.02
CA SER A 473 6.41 6.05 -7.43
C SER A 473 6.01 7.24 -8.29
N LEU A 474 6.91 7.64 -9.18
CA LEU A 474 6.67 8.71 -10.15
C LEU A 474 6.30 8.10 -11.52
N PRO A 475 5.32 8.67 -12.24
CA PRO A 475 4.86 8.13 -13.51
C PRO A 475 5.88 8.37 -14.64
N SER A 476 5.92 7.49 -15.63
CA SER A 476 6.79 7.62 -16.81
C SER A 476 6.49 8.87 -17.65
N THR A 477 5.28 9.43 -17.49
CA THR A 477 4.81 10.64 -18.18
C THR A 477 5.26 11.94 -17.54
N LEU A 478 5.92 11.89 -16.36
CA LEU A 478 6.35 13.07 -15.62
C LEU A 478 7.45 13.84 -16.39
N LYS A 479 7.22 15.14 -16.58
CA LYS A 479 8.15 16.07 -17.25
C LYS A 479 8.73 17.10 -16.29
N LYS A 480 7.93 17.54 -15.29
CA LYS A 480 8.31 18.64 -14.41
C LYS A 480 8.03 18.30 -12.96
N LEU A 481 9.01 18.55 -12.11
CA LEU A 481 8.94 18.34 -10.66
C LEU A 481 9.43 19.61 -9.94
N GLY A 482 8.57 20.19 -9.07
CA GLY A 482 8.89 21.32 -8.23
C GLY A 482 8.77 22.70 -8.92
N THR A 483 8.19 22.78 -10.11
CA THR A 483 7.92 24.05 -10.81
C THR A 483 6.81 24.84 -10.12
N SER A 484 6.70 26.16 -10.40
CA SER A 484 5.61 27.00 -9.90
C SER A 484 4.61 27.32 -11.02
N GLY A 485 3.31 27.32 -10.69
CA GLY A 485 2.24 27.58 -11.65
C GLY A 485 2.05 29.04 -12.05
N ASP A 486 2.67 29.97 -11.33
CA ASP A 486 2.57 31.41 -11.57
C ASP A 486 3.64 31.96 -12.54
N GLY A 487 4.45 31.05 -13.12
CA GLY A 487 5.55 31.45 -14.01
C GLY A 487 6.71 32.15 -13.30
N ALA A 488 6.71 32.17 -11.97
CA ALA A 488 7.80 32.69 -11.14
C ALA A 488 9.04 31.76 -11.17
N ASP A 489 9.24 31.08 -12.28
CA ASP A 489 10.42 30.22 -12.56
C ASP A 489 11.72 31.03 -12.78
N LYS A 490 11.75 32.27 -12.30
CA LYS A 490 12.97 33.08 -12.37
C LYS A 490 13.95 32.55 -11.33
N ASP A 491 15.11 32.09 -11.81
CA ASP A 491 16.34 31.88 -11.03
C ASP A 491 16.84 33.21 -10.41
N THR A 492 15.97 33.99 -9.78
CA THR A 492 16.38 35.19 -9.07
C THR A 492 16.81 34.79 -7.68
N LYS A 493 18.10 34.78 -7.48
CA LYS A 493 18.79 34.74 -6.17
C LYS A 493 18.51 35.98 -5.32
N ASP A 494 17.43 36.71 -5.58
CA ASP A 494 17.19 37.99 -4.94
C ASP A 494 15.91 37.99 -4.12
N GLU A 495 16.12 38.28 -2.85
CA GLU A 495 15.28 38.96 -1.90
C GLU A 495 14.06 38.22 -1.34
N GLY A 496 14.28 37.42 -0.29
CA GLY A 496 13.31 37.27 0.81
C GLY A 496 12.05 36.47 0.54
N ILE A 497 11.94 35.76 -0.56
CA ILE A 497 10.82 34.86 -0.86
C ILE A 497 11.17 33.46 -0.34
N ASP A 498 10.26 32.88 0.46
CA ASP A 498 10.39 31.54 1.05
C ASP A 498 10.68 30.46 0.00
N TYR A 499 11.96 30.20 -0.24
CA TYR A 499 12.49 29.15 -1.11
C TYR A 499 12.33 27.72 -0.55
N TYR A 500 11.51 27.52 0.49
CA TYR A 500 11.62 26.35 1.35
C TYR A 500 10.57 25.27 1.15
N ASN A 501 9.73 25.32 0.11
CA ASN A 501 8.70 24.31 -0.08
C ASN A 501 9.03 23.36 -1.23
N GLY A 502 9.95 22.43 -0.99
CA GLY A 502 10.16 21.28 -1.88
C GLY A 502 8.91 20.41 -1.98
N VAL A 503 8.76 19.70 -3.10
CA VAL A 503 7.56 18.87 -3.37
C VAL A 503 7.27 17.91 -2.22
N PHE A 504 8.29 17.25 -1.69
CA PHE A 504 8.21 16.24 -0.62
C PHE A 504 8.94 16.69 0.66
N GLN A 505 9.14 17.99 0.85
CA GLN A 505 9.79 18.51 2.06
C GLN A 505 9.04 18.05 3.31
N ASN A 506 9.78 17.60 4.33
CA ASN A 506 9.22 17.04 5.58
C ASN A 506 8.32 15.79 5.39
N CYS A 507 8.48 15.05 4.31
CA CYS A 507 7.96 13.68 4.17
C CYS A 507 9.00 12.68 4.68
N SER A 508 9.42 12.84 5.95
CA SER A 508 10.60 12.16 6.55
C SER A 508 10.49 10.64 6.64
N ASN A 509 9.29 10.10 6.49
CA ASN A 509 9.03 8.66 6.61
C ASN A 509 8.93 7.95 5.25
N LEU A 510 9.06 8.66 4.12
CA LEU A 510 9.15 8.01 2.82
C LEU A 510 10.39 7.09 2.77
N THR A 511 10.18 5.88 2.27
CA THR A 511 11.20 4.83 2.22
C THR A 511 11.39 4.31 0.81
N GLY A 512 12.42 3.47 0.61
CA GLY A 512 12.70 2.85 -0.67
C GLY A 512 13.58 3.70 -1.59
N ARG A 513 13.78 3.21 -2.80
CA ARG A 513 14.60 3.86 -3.83
C ARG A 513 13.73 4.79 -4.66
N LEU A 514 14.05 6.08 -4.70
CA LEU A 514 13.45 7.01 -5.64
C LEU A 514 14.04 6.77 -7.05
N ILE A 515 13.16 6.52 -8.01
CA ILE A 515 13.51 6.44 -9.43
C ILE A 515 12.91 7.67 -10.10
N ILE A 516 13.79 8.51 -10.67
CA ILE A 516 13.38 9.64 -11.52
C ILE A 516 13.20 9.09 -12.93
N PRO A 517 12.01 9.22 -13.55
CA PRO A 517 11.80 8.77 -14.93
C PRO A 517 12.67 9.52 -15.94
N ASP A 518 13.11 8.83 -17.00
CA ASP A 518 14.00 9.41 -18.04
C ASP A 518 13.38 10.62 -18.78
N GLY A 519 12.04 10.74 -18.76
CA GLY A 519 11.30 11.84 -19.37
C GLY A 519 11.29 13.15 -18.60
N VAL A 520 11.86 13.20 -17.38
CA VAL A 520 11.85 14.40 -16.54
C VAL A 520 12.84 15.44 -17.07
N GLU A 521 12.29 16.56 -17.50
CA GLU A 521 13.06 17.67 -18.11
C GLU A 521 13.50 18.70 -17.06
N ILE A 522 12.69 18.91 -16.02
CA ILE A 522 12.89 19.96 -15.01
C ILE A 522 12.68 19.42 -13.61
N ILE A 523 13.68 19.60 -12.75
CA ILE A 523 13.57 19.39 -11.30
C ILE A 523 13.96 20.69 -10.62
N ARG A 524 13.07 21.26 -9.79
CA ARG A 524 13.32 22.52 -9.09
C ARG A 524 13.02 22.41 -7.60
N GLY A 525 13.66 23.29 -6.82
CA GLY A 525 13.49 23.36 -5.39
C GLY A 525 14.16 22.21 -4.64
N TYR A 526 13.88 22.13 -3.34
CA TYR A 526 14.30 21.00 -2.48
C TYR A 526 13.28 19.85 -2.65
N CYS A 527 13.46 19.05 -3.69
CA CYS A 527 12.59 17.89 -3.93
C CYS A 527 12.90 16.76 -2.97
#